data_343d8fc7899d264307e2b53be804db74
#
_entry.id   343d8fc7899d264307e2b53be804db74
#
_cell.length_a   1.000
_cell.length_b   1.000
_cell.length_c   1.000
_cell.angle_alpha   90.00
_cell.angle_beta   90.00
_cell.angle_gamma   90.00
#
_symmetry.space_group_name_H-M   'P 1'
#
loop_
_entity.id
_entity.type
_entity.pdbx_description
1 polymer ?
#
loop_
_entity_poly.entity_id
_entity_poly.type
_entity_poly.pdbx_seq_one_letter_code
_entity_poly.pdbx_strand_id
1 'polypeptide(L)'
;MKSTLIYINLTILLAALVPPVQLAAQHTRYKLIDLGTFGGPQNYLYVPDNYNRILNNRGTVVGSADTSMPDPFAPFCFNEDCFVSHAFQWQKGVLTDLGALPGGASSLSTWISPNGLIAGISQNGEIDPLNPSFSEVRAVVWKNGQITNLGTLPGGYESWANAVNTRAQVVGLATNTVRDDDSLLPPTQARAFFSGRTA
;
A
#
# COMPACT_ATOMS: atom_id res chain seq x y z
N MET A 1 -1.38 27.23 74.52
CA MET A 1 -2.55 26.85 73.66
C MET A 1 -2.87 27.84 72.55
N LYS A 2 -2.31 29.06 72.46
CA LYS A 2 -2.66 30.03 71.38
C LYS A 2 -1.80 29.89 70.11
N SER A 3 -0.60 29.29 70.17
CA SER A 3 0.28 29.15 69.02
C SER A 3 -0.10 28.02 68.07
N THR A 4 -0.67 26.94 68.55
CA THR A 4 -1.08 25.78 67.73
C THR A 4 -2.23 26.04 66.80
N LEU A 5 -3.17 26.90 67.20
CA LEU A 5 -4.33 27.30 66.37
C LEU A 5 -3.91 28.19 65.16
N ILE A 6 -2.86 28.99 65.29
CA ILE A 6 -2.36 29.86 64.20
C ILE A 6 -1.72 29.03 63.11
N TYR A 7 -0.99 27.95 63.41
CA TYR A 7 -0.36 27.07 62.43
C TYR A 7 -1.37 26.25 61.65
N ILE A 8 -2.46 25.79 62.31
CA ILE A 8 -3.51 25.02 61.62
C ILE A 8 -4.28 25.93 60.62
N ASN A 9 -4.55 27.18 60.98
CA ASN A 9 -5.22 28.13 60.07
C ASN A 9 -4.34 28.54 58.89
N LEU A 10 -3.02 28.64 59.06
CA LEU A 10 -2.06 28.97 58.00
C LEU A 10 -1.89 27.82 57.01
N THR A 11 -1.90 26.56 57.45
CA THR A 11 -1.80 25.37 56.61
C THR A 11 -3.07 25.18 55.77
N ILE A 12 -4.24 25.43 56.30
CA ILE A 12 -5.53 25.36 55.57
C ILE A 12 -5.60 26.50 54.54
N LEU A 13 -5.07 27.68 54.83
CA LEU A 13 -5.10 28.81 53.89
C LEU A 13 -4.15 28.61 52.73
N LEU A 14 -2.98 27.96 52.93
CA LEU A 14 -2.07 27.62 51.83
C LEU A 14 -2.65 26.52 50.91
N ALA A 15 -3.40 25.55 51.42
CA ALA A 15 -4.02 24.51 50.61
C ALA A 15 -5.14 25.04 49.70
N ALA A 16 -5.77 26.17 50.06
CA ALA A 16 -6.83 26.82 49.27
C ALA A 16 -6.26 27.66 48.10
N LEU A 17 -4.96 27.93 48.06
CA LEU A 17 -4.31 28.75 47.02
C LEU A 17 -3.73 27.95 45.86
N VAL A 18 -3.79 26.61 45.92
CA VAL A 18 -3.39 25.78 44.78
C VAL A 18 -4.54 25.78 43.79
N PRO A 19 -4.42 26.43 42.60
CA PRO A 19 -5.47 26.34 41.61
C PRO A 19 -5.63 24.88 41.21
N PRO A 20 -6.87 24.39 41.03
CA PRO A 20 -7.07 23.04 40.51
C PRO A 20 -6.37 22.94 39.17
N VAL A 21 -5.30 22.16 39.09
CA VAL A 21 -4.73 21.77 37.79
C VAL A 21 -5.78 20.93 37.10
N GLN A 22 -6.59 21.58 36.29
CA GLN A 22 -7.46 20.86 35.34
C GLN A 22 -6.52 20.14 34.38
N LEU A 23 -6.28 18.87 34.63
CA LEU A 23 -5.80 17.95 33.59
C LEU A 23 -6.91 17.91 32.51
N ALA A 24 -6.83 18.85 31.57
CA ALA A 24 -7.61 18.74 30.34
C ALA A 24 -7.12 17.47 29.65
N ALA A 25 -7.87 16.39 29.80
CA ALA A 25 -7.65 15.19 29.01
C ALA A 25 -7.71 15.63 27.54
N GLN A 26 -6.58 15.68 26.87
CA GLN A 26 -6.52 15.94 25.45
C GLN A 26 -7.16 14.72 24.76
N HIS A 27 -8.46 14.81 24.49
CA HIS A 27 -9.13 13.83 23.66
C HIS A 27 -8.58 13.97 22.24
N THR A 28 -7.69 13.09 21.87
CA THR A 28 -7.24 12.96 20.48
C THR A 28 -8.46 12.66 19.63
N ARG A 29 -8.85 13.62 18.79
CA ARG A 29 -9.98 13.45 17.87
C ARG A 29 -9.44 12.89 16.56
N TYR A 30 -9.94 11.72 16.17
CA TYR A 30 -9.68 11.15 14.86
C TYR A 30 -10.74 11.63 13.87
N LYS A 31 -10.31 11.90 12.64
CA LYS A 31 -11.18 12.18 11.51
C LYS A 31 -10.95 11.12 10.46
N LEU A 32 -12.01 10.47 10.01
CA LEU A 32 -11.96 9.60 8.84
C LEU A 32 -11.95 10.46 7.57
N ILE A 33 -11.07 10.12 6.63
CA ILE A 33 -10.93 10.80 5.36
C ILE A 33 -11.11 9.76 4.27
N ASP A 34 -12.08 9.96 3.40
CA ASP A 34 -12.22 9.20 2.17
C ASP A 34 -11.09 9.62 1.22
N LEU A 35 -10.35 8.64 0.69
CA LEU A 35 -9.21 8.90 -0.20
C LEU A 35 -9.66 9.18 -1.64
N GLY A 36 -10.90 8.81 -2.01
CA GLY A 36 -11.46 8.98 -3.35
C GLY A 36 -11.07 7.88 -4.33
N THR A 37 -11.53 8.02 -5.57
CA THR A 37 -11.29 7.09 -6.69
C THR A 37 -10.86 7.88 -7.94
N PHE A 38 -10.57 7.19 -9.05
CA PHE A 38 -10.31 7.80 -10.36
C PHE A 38 -11.57 7.84 -11.26
N GLY A 39 -12.74 7.94 -10.62
CA GLY A 39 -14.04 8.02 -11.28
C GLY A 39 -14.82 6.71 -11.31
N GLY A 40 -14.27 5.63 -10.82
CA GLY A 40 -14.94 4.35 -10.61
C GLY A 40 -15.52 4.21 -9.20
N PRO A 41 -16.13 3.04 -8.89
CA PRO A 41 -16.91 2.88 -7.66
C PRO A 41 -16.08 2.71 -6.39
N GLN A 42 -14.87 2.13 -6.45
CA GLN A 42 -14.17 1.66 -5.27
C GLN A 42 -12.68 2.05 -5.24
N ASN A 43 -12.10 2.02 -4.06
CA ASN A 43 -10.66 2.01 -3.83
C ASN A 43 -10.30 0.89 -2.85
N TYR A 44 -9.09 0.38 -2.95
CA TYR A 44 -8.63 -0.77 -2.19
C TYR A 44 -7.30 -0.49 -1.53
N LEU A 45 -7.23 -0.82 -0.25
CA LEU A 45 -5.96 -0.94 0.47
C LEU A 45 -5.62 -2.43 0.52
N TYR A 46 -4.67 -2.85 -0.31
CA TYR A 46 -4.30 -4.25 -0.36
C TYR A 46 -3.51 -4.63 0.90
N VAL A 47 -4.15 -5.36 1.79
CA VAL A 47 -3.58 -5.85 3.06
C VAL A 47 -3.77 -7.38 3.16
N PRO A 48 -3.08 -8.18 2.33
CA PRO A 48 -3.06 -9.60 2.58
C PRO A 48 -2.17 -9.87 3.78
N ASP A 49 -2.67 -10.62 4.73
CA ASP A 49 -1.94 -11.32 5.79
C ASP A 49 -1.06 -10.47 6.72
N ASN A 50 -1.47 -9.25 7.07
CA ASN A 50 -0.82 -8.39 8.09
C ASN A 50 0.64 -7.94 7.81
N TYR A 51 1.18 -8.13 6.61
CA TYR A 51 2.59 -7.83 6.33
C TYR A 51 2.82 -6.64 5.38
N ASN A 52 1.77 -6.04 4.83
CA ASN A 52 1.92 -4.94 3.88
C ASN A 52 2.13 -3.60 4.56
N ARG A 53 3.05 -2.82 4.02
CA ARG A 53 3.28 -1.45 4.45
C ARG A 53 2.65 -0.48 3.44
N ILE A 54 1.38 -0.16 3.65
CA ILE A 54 0.60 0.75 2.79
C ILE A 54 0.62 2.21 3.26
N LEU A 55 1.27 2.49 4.38
CA LEU A 55 1.41 3.83 4.96
C LEU A 55 2.85 4.03 5.43
N ASN A 56 3.47 5.13 5.06
CA ASN A 56 4.78 5.51 5.57
C ASN A 56 4.72 6.64 6.61
N ASN A 57 5.87 6.93 7.25
CA ASN A 57 5.95 7.95 8.32
C ASN A 57 5.78 9.40 7.80
N ARG A 58 5.65 9.62 6.49
CA ARG A 58 5.35 10.93 5.90
C ARG A 58 3.85 11.14 5.68
N GLY A 59 3.01 10.17 6.09
CA GLY A 59 1.57 10.18 5.88
C GLY A 59 1.18 9.91 4.42
N THR A 60 2.04 9.23 3.66
CA THR A 60 1.71 8.76 2.31
C THR A 60 1.05 7.40 2.39
N VAL A 61 -0.14 7.28 1.83
CA VAL A 61 -0.91 6.03 1.69
C VAL A 61 -0.83 5.56 0.25
N VAL A 62 -0.76 4.24 0.05
CA VAL A 62 -0.76 3.60 -1.27
C VAL A 62 -1.79 2.48 -1.31
N GLY A 63 -2.31 2.19 -2.49
CA GLY A 63 -3.34 1.19 -2.75
C GLY A 63 -3.67 1.14 -4.23
N SER A 64 -4.89 0.75 -4.59
CA SER A 64 -5.44 0.88 -5.93
C SER A 64 -6.81 1.53 -5.90
N ALA A 65 -7.19 2.21 -6.97
CA ALA A 65 -8.48 2.87 -7.11
C ALA A 65 -9.02 2.69 -8.53
N ASP A 66 -10.32 2.48 -8.62
CA ASP A 66 -11.00 2.26 -9.87
C ASP A 66 -11.07 3.53 -10.70
N THR A 67 -10.83 3.36 -11.98
CA THR A 67 -11.16 4.32 -13.02
C THR A 67 -12.63 4.16 -13.45
N SER A 68 -13.12 5.06 -14.28
CA SER A 68 -14.47 4.92 -14.88
C SER A 68 -14.53 3.88 -16.01
N MET A 69 -13.42 3.22 -16.37
CA MET A 69 -13.35 2.28 -17.48
C MET A 69 -13.67 0.85 -17.03
N PRO A 70 -14.55 0.12 -17.75
CA PRO A 70 -14.70 -1.31 -17.54
C PRO A 70 -13.42 -2.07 -17.84
N ASP A 71 -13.17 -3.14 -17.09
CA ASP A 71 -12.03 -4.02 -17.34
C ASP A 71 -12.23 -4.79 -18.67
N PRO A 72 -11.28 -4.72 -19.62
CA PRO A 72 -11.39 -5.38 -20.91
C PRO A 72 -11.35 -6.91 -20.83
N PHE A 73 -10.96 -7.49 -19.70
CA PHE A 73 -10.87 -8.94 -19.50
C PHE A 73 -12.10 -9.56 -18.84
N ALA A 74 -13.20 -8.81 -18.70
CA ALA A 74 -14.45 -9.35 -18.13
C ALA A 74 -14.87 -10.66 -18.81
N PRO A 75 -15.28 -11.73 -18.07
CA PRO A 75 -15.51 -11.76 -16.62
C PRO A 75 -14.25 -12.08 -15.77
N PHE A 76 -13.07 -12.24 -16.36
CA PHE A 76 -11.82 -12.56 -15.68
C PHE A 76 -11.03 -11.29 -15.33
N CYS A 77 -11.69 -10.42 -14.59
CA CYS A 77 -11.19 -9.08 -14.31
C CYS A 77 -10.03 -9.07 -13.30
N PHE A 78 -9.25 -8.00 -13.33
CA PHE A 78 -8.19 -7.78 -12.36
C PHE A 78 -8.73 -7.58 -10.94
N ASN A 79 -9.86 -6.88 -10.79
CA ASN A 79 -10.64 -6.76 -9.57
C ASN A 79 -12.05 -7.34 -9.75
N GLU A 80 -12.68 -7.75 -8.64
CA GLU A 80 -13.98 -8.42 -8.63
C GLU A 80 -15.12 -7.58 -9.21
N ASP A 81 -15.02 -6.26 -9.14
CA ASP A 81 -16.04 -5.33 -9.66
C ASP A 81 -15.90 -5.01 -11.15
N CYS A 82 -14.87 -5.56 -11.81
CA CYS A 82 -14.62 -5.43 -13.24
C CYS A 82 -14.45 -3.99 -13.73
N PHE A 83 -13.82 -3.14 -12.93
CA PHE A 83 -13.30 -1.85 -13.40
C PHE A 83 -11.77 -1.90 -13.56
N VAL A 84 -11.25 -1.13 -14.52
CA VAL A 84 -9.82 -0.87 -14.59
C VAL A 84 -9.40 -0.11 -13.35
N SER A 85 -8.42 -0.64 -12.63
CA SER A 85 -7.96 -0.07 -11.37
C SER A 85 -6.49 0.29 -11.45
N HIS A 86 -6.14 1.50 -11.04
CA HIS A 86 -4.74 1.96 -11.03
C HIS A 86 -4.19 2.04 -9.61
N ALA A 87 -2.93 1.67 -9.46
CA ALA A 87 -2.18 1.97 -8.26
C ALA A 87 -2.20 3.48 -7.97
N PHE A 88 -2.38 3.85 -6.70
CA PHE A 88 -2.38 5.24 -6.29
C PHE A 88 -1.35 5.54 -5.20
N GLN A 89 -0.99 6.80 -5.12
CA GLN A 89 -0.39 7.46 -3.97
C GLN A 89 -1.33 8.55 -3.47
N TRP A 90 -1.69 8.52 -2.18
CA TRP A 90 -2.42 9.62 -1.55
C TRP A 90 -1.55 10.29 -0.50
N GLN A 91 -1.49 11.62 -0.53
CA GLN A 91 -0.78 12.40 0.47
C GLN A 91 -1.41 13.78 0.63
N LYS A 92 -1.67 14.22 1.87
CA LYS A 92 -2.18 15.56 2.21
C LYS A 92 -3.42 15.98 1.40
N GLY A 93 -4.35 15.06 1.17
CA GLY A 93 -5.60 15.31 0.44
C GLY A 93 -5.50 15.19 -1.07
N VAL A 94 -4.35 14.84 -1.62
CA VAL A 94 -4.14 14.64 -3.06
C VAL A 94 -4.03 13.17 -3.37
N LEU A 95 -4.94 12.65 -4.20
CA LEU A 95 -4.89 11.33 -4.80
C LEU A 95 -4.15 11.44 -6.14
N THR A 96 -3.08 10.70 -6.31
CA THR A 96 -2.25 10.69 -7.52
C THR A 96 -2.30 9.33 -8.16
N ASP A 97 -2.65 9.28 -9.44
CA ASP A 97 -2.62 8.08 -10.27
C ASP A 97 -1.16 7.74 -10.61
N LEU A 98 -0.77 6.49 -10.34
CA LEU A 98 0.56 5.96 -10.66
C LEU A 98 0.58 5.20 -12.00
N GLY A 99 -0.59 4.98 -12.58
CA GLY A 99 -0.78 4.29 -13.86
C GLY A 99 -0.39 2.82 -13.85
N ALA A 100 -0.44 2.22 -15.05
CA ALA A 100 0.01 0.86 -15.34
C ALA A 100 1.21 0.88 -16.32
N LEU A 101 1.81 -0.28 -16.57
CA LEU A 101 2.83 -0.44 -17.61
C LEU A 101 2.22 -0.15 -18.99
N PRO A 102 3.02 0.29 -19.98
CA PRO A 102 2.56 0.51 -21.34
C PRO A 102 1.85 -0.74 -21.90
N GLY A 103 0.63 -0.56 -22.38
CA GLY A 103 -0.24 -1.64 -22.87
C GLY A 103 -1.07 -2.32 -21.79
N GLY A 104 -0.72 -2.23 -20.52
CA GLY A 104 -1.47 -2.78 -19.40
C GLY A 104 -2.67 -1.92 -19.03
N ALA A 105 -3.74 -2.55 -18.56
CA ALA A 105 -4.93 -1.84 -18.10
C ALA A 105 -4.87 -1.53 -16.61
N SER A 106 -4.60 -2.51 -15.76
CA SER A 106 -4.71 -2.36 -14.31
C SER A 106 -3.37 -2.48 -13.59
N SER A 107 -3.31 -1.86 -12.40
CA SER A 107 -2.17 -1.96 -11.49
C SER A 107 -2.61 -1.79 -10.04
N LEU A 108 -1.82 -2.30 -9.11
CA LEU A 108 -2.02 -2.07 -7.68
C LEU A 108 -0.68 -1.96 -6.94
N SER A 109 -0.65 -1.19 -5.87
CA SER A 109 0.50 -1.06 -4.99
C SER A 109 0.31 -1.88 -3.71
N THR A 110 1.37 -2.57 -3.31
CA THR A 110 1.40 -3.47 -2.14
C THR A 110 2.21 -2.90 -0.98
N TRP A 111 3.17 -2.01 -1.28
CA TRP A 111 4.16 -1.56 -0.30
C TRP A 111 4.69 -0.17 -0.60
N ILE A 112 4.92 0.61 0.47
CA ILE A 112 5.65 1.87 0.39
C ILE A 112 6.83 1.89 1.36
N SER A 113 8.02 2.24 0.87
CA SER A 113 9.21 2.42 1.71
C SER A 113 9.20 3.76 2.47
N PRO A 114 10.02 3.92 3.52
CA PRO A 114 10.13 5.19 4.25
C PRO A 114 10.49 6.41 3.40
N ASN A 115 11.25 6.21 2.31
CA ASN A 115 11.66 7.28 1.39
C ASN A 115 10.71 7.46 0.18
N GLY A 116 9.58 6.71 0.13
CA GLY A 116 8.52 6.90 -0.86
C GLY A 116 8.68 6.06 -2.14
N LEU A 117 9.54 5.04 -2.16
CA LEU A 117 9.52 4.03 -3.22
C LEU A 117 8.31 3.12 -3.01
N ILE A 118 7.57 2.86 -4.07
CA ILE A 118 6.34 2.06 -4.04
C ILE A 118 6.58 0.79 -4.85
N ALA A 119 6.23 -0.36 -4.30
CA ALA A 119 6.25 -1.66 -4.98
C ALA A 119 4.83 -2.16 -5.21
N GLY A 120 4.66 -3.02 -6.21
CA GLY A 120 3.38 -3.63 -6.51
C GLY A 120 3.40 -4.43 -7.80
N ILE A 121 2.24 -4.51 -8.43
CA ILE A 121 2.06 -5.22 -9.70
C ILE A 121 1.37 -4.33 -10.73
N SER A 122 1.58 -4.64 -11.99
CA SER A 122 0.88 -4.05 -13.12
C SER A 122 0.71 -5.06 -14.25
N GLN A 123 -0.44 -5.06 -14.87
CA GLN A 123 -0.59 -5.68 -16.18
C GLN A 123 0.36 -5.02 -17.18
N ASN A 124 0.84 -5.78 -18.18
CA ASN A 124 1.79 -5.30 -19.20
C ASN A 124 1.21 -5.26 -20.61
N GLY A 125 -0.07 -5.65 -20.78
CA GLY A 125 -0.75 -5.71 -22.06
C GLY A 125 -0.56 -6.99 -22.86
N GLU A 126 0.32 -7.88 -22.41
CA GLU A 126 0.47 -9.22 -22.99
C GLU A 126 -0.51 -10.20 -22.36
N ILE A 127 -0.88 -11.23 -23.09
CA ILE A 127 -1.73 -12.32 -22.59
C ILE A 127 -0.83 -13.46 -22.11
N ASP A 128 -1.10 -13.98 -20.90
CA ASP A 128 -0.41 -15.15 -20.41
C ASP A 128 -0.72 -16.37 -21.31
N PRO A 129 0.28 -16.91 -22.02
CA PRO A 129 0.05 -18.05 -22.92
C PRO A 129 -0.38 -19.32 -22.21
N LEU A 130 -0.14 -19.43 -20.89
CA LEU A 130 -0.56 -20.54 -20.06
C LEU A 130 -1.95 -20.32 -19.44
N ASN A 131 -2.41 -19.07 -19.41
CA ASN A 131 -3.72 -18.67 -18.91
C ASN A 131 -4.34 -17.57 -19.80
N PRO A 132 -4.83 -17.92 -21.01
CA PRO A 132 -5.26 -16.94 -22.02
C PRO A 132 -6.41 -16.03 -21.61
N SER A 133 -7.05 -16.29 -20.49
CA SER A 133 -8.13 -15.43 -19.96
C SER A 133 -7.62 -14.22 -19.18
N PHE A 134 -6.32 -14.16 -18.91
CA PHE A 134 -5.72 -13.11 -18.07
C PHE A 134 -4.60 -12.39 -18.80
N SER A 135 -4.48 -11.08 -18.56
CA SER A 135 -3.28 -10.35 -18.91
C SER A 135 -2.15 -10.72 -17.96
N GLU A 136 -0.94 -10.86 -18.50
CA GLU A 136 0.25 -11.04 -17.67
C GLU A 136 0.42 -9.89 -16.67
N VAL A 137 0.79 -10.20 -15.44
CA VAL A 137 1.17 -9.22 -14.43
C VAL A 137 2.68 -9.23 -14.19
N ARG A 138 3.21 -8.06 -13.91
CA ARG A 138 4.64 -7.84 -13.65
C ARG A 138 4.84 -7.15 -12.32
N ALA A 139 5.84 -7.60 -11.58
CA ALA A 139 6.40 -6.87 -10.46
C ALA A 139 6.91 -5.52 -10.94
N VAL A 140 6.47 -4.45 -10.27
CA VAL A 140 6.87 -3.09 -10.62
C VAL A 140 7.29 -2.27 -9.41
N VAL A 141 8.05 -1.21 -9.66
CA VAL A 141 8.38 -0.16 -8.71
C VAL A 141 8.04 1.19 -9.30
N TRP A 142 7.35 2.01 -8.54
CA TRP A 142 7.13 3.43 -8.86
C TRP A 142 8.10 4.31 -8.07
N LYS A 143 8.69 5.25 -8.78
CA LYS A 143 9.57 6.27 -8.22
C LYS A 143 9.38 7.59 -8.96
N ASN A 144 9.01 8.64 -8.24
CA ASN A 144 8.83 9.98 -8.80
C ASN A 144 7.90 10.00 -10.03
N GLY A 145 6.79 9.25 -9.98
CA GLY A 145 5.81 9.15 -11.08
C GLY A 145 6.25 8.25 -12.24
N GLN A 146 7.40 7.61 -12.17
CA GLN A 146 7.87 6.65 -13.17
C GLN A 146 7.67 5.22 -12.69
N ILE A 147 7.13 4.35 -13.57
CA ILE A 147 6.98 2.93 -13.35
C ILE A 147 8.15 2.17 -13.97
N THR A 148 8.68 1.20 -13.25
CA THR A 148 9.75 0.30 -13.73
C THR A 148 9.28 -1.13 -13.65
N ASN A 149 9.28 -1.84 -14.78
CA ASN A 149 9.05 -3.28 -14.85
C ASN A 149 10.30 -4.03 -14.35
N LEU A 150 10.14 -4.94 -13.41
CA LEU A 150 11.22 -5.76 -12.85
C LEU A 150 11.43 -7.08 -13.62
N GLY A 151 10.52 -7.39 -14.57
CA GLY A 151 10.54 -8.64 -15.31
C GLY A 151 10.06 -9.84 -14.50
N THR A 152 10.42 -11.03 -15.00
CA THR A 152 10.14 -12.33 -14.37
C THR A 152 11.42 -13.15 -14.26
N LEU A 153 11.33 -14.37 -13.73
CA LEU A 153 12.39 -15.38 -13.90
C LEU A 153 12.43 -15.86 -15.37
N PRO A 154 13.56 -16.39 -15.84
CA PRO A 154 13.68 -16.83 -17.23
C PRO A 154 12.55 -17.77 -17.66
N GLY A 155 11.80 -17.37 -18.70
CA GLY A 155 10.68 -18.10 -19.28
C GLY A 155 9.40 -18.08 -18.45
N GLY A 156 9.33 -17.34 -17.36
CA GLY A 156 8.08 -17.12 -16.61
C GLY A 156 7.25 -15.98 -17.20
N TYR A 157 5.97 -15.98 -16.87
CA TYR A 157 5.00 -15.00 -17.37
C TYR A 157 4.46 -14.06 -16.29
N GLU A 158 4.66 -14.39 -15.02
CA GLU A 158 4.05 -13.68 -13.90
C GLU A 158 5.09 -13.27 -12.86
N SER A 159 4.94 -12.09 -12.28
CA SER A 159 5.72 -11.67 -11.11
C SER A 159 4.99 -10.65 -10.25
N TRP A 160 5.26 -10.67 -8.93
CA TRP A 160 4.68 -9.78 -7.93
C TRP A 160 5.78 -9.19 -7.05
N ALA A 161 5.78 -7.89 -6.88
CA ALA A 161 6.64 -7.24 -5.88
C ALA A 161 5.89 -7.12 -4.56
N ASN A 162 6.41 -7.72 -3.51
CA ASN A 162 5.79 -7.73 -2.18
C ASN A 162 6.31 -6.62 -1.29
N ALA A 163 7.60 -6.27 -1.39
CA ALA A 163 8.20 -5.22 -0.59
C ALA A 163 9.38 -4.55 -1.29
N VAL A 164 9.60 -3.28 -0.94
CA VAL A 164 10.77 -2.50 -1.39
C VAL A 164 11.37 -1.74 -0.20
N ASN A 165 12.69 -1.72 -0.10
CA ASN A 165 13.41 -0.96 0.92
C ASN A 165 13.90 0.41 0.39
N THR A 166 14.56 1.17 1.26
CA THR A 166 15.08 2.51 0.92
C THR A 166 16.23 2.52 -0.09
N ARG A 167 16.84 1.37 -0.35
CA ARG A 167 17.91 1.18 -1.34
C ARG A 167 17.39 0.75 -2.71
N ALA A 168 16.05 0.71 -2.89
CA ALA A 168 15.37 0.16 -4.07
C ALA A 168 15.66 -1.33 -4.31
N GLN A 169 15.89 -2.08 -3.25
CA GLN A 169 15.93 -3.53 -3.29
C GLN A 169 14.52 -4.06 -3.10
N VAL A 170 14.08 -4.95 -3.97
CA VAL A 170 12.73 -5.50 -4.03
C VAL A 170 12.78 -7.00 -3.81
N VAL A 171 11.80 -7.50 -3.07
CA VAL A 171 11.53 -8.93 -2.92
C VAL A 171 10.11 -9.22 -3.36
N GLY A 172 9.90 -10.40 -3.89
CA GLY A 172 8.59 -10.81 -4.37
C GLY A 172 8.58 -12.25 -4.84
N LEU A 173 7.55 -12.59 -5.63
CA LEU A 173 7.39 -13.88 -6.27
C LEU A 173 7.47 -13.71 -7.79
N ALA A 174 8.02 -14.69 -8.49
CA ALA A 174 7.98 -14.76 -9.94
C ALA A 174 7.86 -16.22 -10.38
N THR A 175 7.15 -16.45 -11.48
CA THR A 175 7.01 -17.78 -12.07
C THR A 175 8.25 -18.14 -12.93
N ASN A 176 8.44 -19.43 -13.12
CA ASN A 176 9.42 -20.01 -14.04
C ASN A 176 8.71 -20.92 -15.07
N THR A 177 9.46 -21.69 -15.84
CA THR A 177 8.93 -22.61 -16.89
C THR A 177 8.55 -23.98 -16.36
N VAL A 178 8.81 -24.28 -15.08
CA VAL A 178 8.53 -25.63 -14.54
C VAL A 178 7.05 -25.72 -14.18
N ARG A 179 6.35 -26.69 -14.83
CA ARG A 179 4.95 -26.92 -14.56
C ARG A 179 4.73 -27.39 -13.12
N ASP A 180 3.72 -26.83 -12.46
CA ASP A 180 3.32 -27.17 -11.10
C ASP A 180 1.88 -26.70 -10.88
N ASP A 181 0.93 -27.62 -11.05
CA ASP A 181 -0.50 -27.32 -10.94
C ASP A 181 -0.93 -27.02 -9.50
N ASP A 182 -0.11 -27.37 -8.51
CA ASP A 182 -0.30 -27.06 -7.09
C ASP A 182 0.39 -25.76 -6.64
N SER A 183 1.02 -25.04 -7.56
CA SER A 183 1.68 -23.77 -7.27
C SER A 183 0.70 -22.70 -6.80
N LEU A 184 1.18 -21.75 -6.00
CA LEU A 184 0.42 -20.53 -5.65
C LEU A 184 0.01 -19.71 -6.88
N LEU A 185 0.72 -19.88 -8.00
CA LEU A 185 0.51 -19.19 -9.27
C LEU A 185 0.51 -20.23 -10.40
N PRO A 186 -0.52 -21.12 -10.45
CA PRO A 186 -0.58 -22.14 -11.48
C PRO A 186 -0.61 -21.50 -12.89
N PRO A 187 -0.13 -22.20 -13.92
CA PRO A 187 0.28 -23.60 -13.89
C PRO A 187 1.80 -23.82 -13.72
N THR A 188 2.57 -22.86 -13.26
CA THR A 188 4.02 -22.99 -13.12
C THR A 188 4.49 -22.69 -11.70
N GLN A 189 5.71 -23.12 -11.36
CA GLN A 189 6.29 -22.87 -10.05
C GLN A 189 6.49 -21.38 -9.81
N ALA A 190 6.04 -20.91 -8.65
CA ALA A 190 6.38 -19.62 -8.11
C ALA A 190 7.65 -19.70 -7.25
N ARG A 191 8.58 -18.78 -7.48
CA ARG A 191 9.83 -18.65 -6.73
C ARG A 191 9.99 -17.26 -6.16
N ALA A 192 10.51 -17.19 -4.94
CA ALA A 192 10.93 -15.91 -4.40
C ALA A 192 12.06 -15.31 -5.22
N PHE A 193 11.99 -14.03 -5.49
CA PHE A 193 13.06 -13.28 -6.15
C PHE A 193 13.57 -12.14 -5.27
N PHE A 194 14.79 -11.73 -5.53
CA PHE A 194 15.39 -10.50 -5.07
C PHE A 194 15.89 -9.72 -6.28
N SER A 195 15.47 -8.46 -6.39
CA SER A 195 15.94 -7.52 -7.39
C SER A 195 16.59 -6.33 -6.70
N GLY A 196 17.75 -5.91 -7.18
CA GLY A 196 18.48 -4.76 -6.65
C GLY A 196 19.41 -4.20 -7.73
N ARG A 197 19.89 -2.98 -7.53
CA ARG A 197 20.92 -2.47 -8.43
C ARG A 197 22.16 -3.34 -8.30
N THR A 198 22.62 -3.90 -9.40
CA THR A 198 23.98 -4.41 -9.52
C THR A 198 24.93 -3.22 -9.47
N ALA A 199 25.98 -3.34 -8.67
CA ALA A 199 27.03 -2.33 -8.56
C ALA A 199 27.79 -2.17 -9.88
#